data_3078797f70c13f5fa8546ce7e0dc3f7e
#
_entry.id   3078797f70c13f5fa8546ce7e0dc3f7e
#
_cell.length_a   1.000
_cell.length_b   1.000
_cell.length_c   1.000
_cell.angle_alpha   90.00
_cell.angle_beta   90.00
_cell.angle_gamma   90.00
#
_symmetry.space_group_name_H-M   'P 1'
#
loop_
_entity.id
_entity.type
_entity.pdbx_description
1 polymer ?
#
loop_
_entity_poly.entity_id
_entity_poly.type
_entity_poly.pdbx_seq_one_letter_code
_entity_poly.pdbx_strand_id
1 'polypeptide(L)'
;AQWYDPAKVNKKAGELYGQAYEEATEGKYDAAFQHIKEALAIEPKLVDAFLTRAGMYANLKNYQASVTDFEMALQLDAVYAKTFLLPYSISLAGAGKFKQALDVVNEFLSTPNLNPQSIKAGNYRKSTYTFAVDHEKKHPAKDYVFAAQNLGDSINSSSLEYFPSLTIEGSKMIFTRRVNNDEDFYESNFINGKWSRAKPIGGKVNTNFNEGAQNISQDGQWLVFT
;
A
#
# COMPACT_ATOMS: atom_id res chain seq x y z
N ALA A 1 4.08 -21.85 6.65
CA ALA A 1 5.02 -22.95 6.39
C ALA A 1 5.58 -22.73 4.99
N GLN A 2 6.87 -22.66 4.89
CA GLN A 2 7.57 -22.49 3.63
C GLN A 2 7.44 -23.79 2.84
N TRP A 3 6.83 -23.74 1.67
CA TRP A 3 6.63 -24.92 0.81
C TRP A 3 7.90 -25.30 0.05
N TYR A 4 8.90 -24.47 0.10
CA TYR A 4 10.18 -24.75 -0.49
C TYR A 4 10.70 -26.13 -0.08
N ASP A 5 10.78 -27.06 -1.05
CA ASP A 5 11.37 -28.37 -0.85
C ASP A 5 12.83 -28.31 -1.33
N PRO A 6 13.82 -28.25 -0.42
CA PRO A 6 15.23 -28.14 -0.76
C PRO A 6 15.73 -29.27 -1.66
N ALA A 7 15.06 -30.43 -1.63
CA ALA A 7 15.44 -31.58 -2.45
C ALA A 7 15.03 -31.44 -3.93
N LYS A 8 14.10 -30.54 -4.22
CA LYS A 8 13.53 -30.35 -5.57
C LYS A 8 13.97 -29.07 -6.27
N VAL A 9 14.70 -28.21 -5.58
CA VAL A 9 15.15 -26.92 -6.09
C VAL A 9 16.67 -26.91 -6.20
N ASN A 10 17.18 -26.21 -7.23
CA ASN A 10 18.60 -26.00 -7.36
C ASN A 10 19.18 -25.40 -6.06
N LYS A 11 20.23 -26.02 -5.51
CA LYS A 11 20.82 -25.63 -4.23
C LYS A 11 21.17 -24.13 -4.17
N LYS A 12 21.80 -23.61 -5.23
CA LYS A 12 22.19 -22.19 -5.29
C LYS A 12 20.99 -21.27 -5.34
N ALA A 13 19.95 -21.63 -6.10
CA ALA A 13 18.69 -20.86 -6.13
C ALA A 13 18.01 -20.87 -4.76
N GLY A 14 18.04 -21.98 -4.04
CA GLY A 14 17.51 -22.08 -2.69
C GLY A 14 18.25 -21.23 -1.68
N GLU A 15 19.58 -21.20 -1.72
CA GLU A 15 20.40 -20.33 -0.86
C GLU A 15 20.09 -18.85 -1.10
N LEU A 16 20.01 -18.42 -2.37
CA LEU A 16 19.65 -17.05 -2.74
C LEU A 16 18.23 -16.69 -2.29
N TYR A 17 17.28 -17.59 -2.47
CA TYR A 17 15.91 -17.36 -1.99
C TYR A 17 15.85 -17.27 -0.47
N GLY A 18 16.59 -18.09 0.27
CA GLY A 18 16.67 -18.03 1.73
C GLY A 18 17.16 -16.65 2.21
N GLN A 19 18.23 -16.14 1.61
CA GLN A 19 18.74 -14.79 1.88
C GLN A 19 17.68 -13.72 1.57
N ALA A 20 17.04 -13.81 0.41
CA ALA A 20 15.98 -12.87 0.03
C ALA A 20 14.81 -12.88 1.00
N TYR A 21 14.42 -14.03 1.51
CA TYR A 21 13.33 -14.16 2.47
C TYR A 21 13.66 -13.49 3.82
N GLU A 22 14.87 -13.70 4.33
CA GLU A 22 15.35 -13.05 5.54
C GLU A 22 15.39 -11.52 5.37
N GLU A 23 15.98 -11.04 4.28
CA GLU A 23 16.04 -9.61 3.93
C GLU A 23 14.65 -8.99 3.79
N ALA A 24 13.71 -9.70 3.16
CA ALA A 24 12.33 -9.23 3.02
C ALA A 24 11.63 -9.10 4.38
N THR A 25 11.89 -10.02 5.32
CA THR A 25 11.32 -9.94 6.68
C THR A 25 11.91 -8.79 7.49
N GLU A 26 13.15 -8.42 7.20
CA GLU A 26 13.85 -7.27 7.80
C GLU A 26 13.51 -5.94 7.12
N GLY A 27 12.71 -5.97 6.05
CA GLY A 27 12.39 -4.76 5.26
C GLY A 27 13.48 -4.27 4.32
N LYS A 28 14.54 -5.04 4.11
CA LYS A 28 15.66 -4.76 3.19
C LYS A 28 15.28 -5.12 1.75
N TYR A 29 14.24 -4.48 1.23
CA TYR A 29 13.61 -4.91 -0.03
C TYR A 29 14.53 -4.82 -1.25
N ASP A 30 15.42 -3.85 -1.35
CA ASP A 30 16.33 -3.73 -2.51
C ASP A 30 17.25 -4.94 -2.64
N ALA A 31 17.84 -5.40 -1.54
CA ALA A 31 18.68 -6.59 -1.50
C ALA A 31 17.84 -7.86 -1.79
N ALA A 32 16.68 -7.97 -1.15
CA ALA A 32 15.77 -9.09 -1.36
C ALA A 32 15.31 -9.21 -2.83
N PHE A 33 14.98 -8.12 -3.50
CA PHE A 33 14.65 -8.11 -4.93
C PHE A 33 15.80 -8.61 -5.79
N GLN A 34 17.03 -8.21 -5.48
CA GLN A 34 18.21 -8.65 -6.21
C GLN A 34 18.43 -10.16 -6.06
N HIS A 35 18.38 -10.70 -4.83
CA HIS A 35 18.52 -12.13 -4.58
C HIS A 35 17.38 -12.95 -5.19
N ILE A 36 16.12 -12.47 -5.16
CA ILE A 36 15.01 -13.14 -5.86
C ILE A 36 15.25 -13.17 -7.36
N LYS A 37 15.73 -12.07 -7.96
CA LYS A 37 16.05 -12.02 -9.38
C LYS A 37 17.11 -13.06 -9.75
N GLU A 38 18.16 -13.19 -8.94
CA GLU A 38 19.22 -14.18 -9.16
C GLU A 38 18.71 -15.62 -8.95
N ALA A 39 17.91 -15.86 -7.93
CA ALA A 39 17.28 -17.15 -7.68
C ALA A 39 16.39 -17.59 -8.86
N LEU A 40 15.54 -16.69 -9.36
CA LEU A 40 14.66 -16.95 -10.49
C LEU A 40 15.41 -17.08 -11.83
N ALA A 41 16.60 -16.51 -11.97
CA ALA A 41 17.45 -16.73 -13.13
C ALA A 41 17.99 -18.18 -13.20
N ILE A 42 18.19 -18.81 -12.04
CA ILE A 42 18.63 -20.20 -11.91
C ILE A 42 17.44 -21.16 -11.93
N GLU A 43 16.38 -20.85 -11.18
CA GLU A 43 15.18 -21.66 -11.02
C GLU A 43 13.94 -20.83 -11.37
N PRO A 44 13.57 -20.72 -12.67
CA PRO A 44 12.47 -19.86 -13.11
C PRO A 44 11.07 -20.28 -12.62
N LYS A 45 10.93 -21.46 -12.04
CA LYS A 45 9.67 -21.99 -11.51
C LYS A 45 9.60 -22.02 -10.00
N LEU A 46 10.46 -21.28 -9.30
CA LEU A 46 10.48 -21.20 -7.85
C LEU A 46 9.27 -20.37 -7.35
N VAL A 47 8.18 -21.05 -7.03
CA VAL A 47 6.88 -20.46 -6.65
C VAL A 47 7.02 -19.52 -5.44
N ASP A 48 7.76 -19.94 -4.41
CA ASP A 48 7.97 -19.15 -3.19
C ASP A 48 8.65 -17.80 -3.48
N ALA A 49 9.54 -17.75 -4.47
CA ALA A 49 10.19 -16.50 -4.86
C ALA A 49 9.18 -15.48 -5.45
N PHE A 50 8.23 -15.96 -6.26
CA PHE A 50 7.14 -15.11 -6.75
C PHE A 50 6.22 -14.66 -5.62
N LEU A 51 5.82 -15.55 -4.71
CA LEU A 51 4.94 -15.22 -3.59
C LEU A 51 5.58 -14.21 -2.63
N THR A 52 6.88 -14.38 -2.31
CA THR A 52 7.62 -13.44 -1.47
C THR A 52 7.74 -12.09 -2.16
N ARG A 53 8.07 -12.06 -3.47
CA ARG A 53 8.17 -10.82 -4.23
C ARG A 53 6.83 -10.11 -4.36
N ALA A 54 5.75 -10.85 -4.54
CA ALA A 54 4.39 -10.30 -4.52
C ALA A 54 4.08 -9.60 -3.19
N GLY A 55 4.45 -10.21 -2.08
CA GLY A 55 4.30 -9.60 -0.75
C GLY A 55 5.09 -8.31 -0.59
N MET A 56 6.36 -8.29 -1.03
CA MET A 56 7.18 -7.07 -1.01
C MET A 56 6.58 -5.96 -1.87
N TYR A 57 6.13 -6.27 -3.10
CA TYR A 57 5.45 -5.29 -3.96
C TYR A 57 4.17 -4.76 -3.32
N ALA A 58 3.39 -5.60 -2.64
CA ALA A 58 2.19 -5.16 -1.93
C ALA A 58 2.53 -4.19 -0.78
N ASN A 59 3.56 -4.47 0.00
CA ASN A 59 4.05 -3.58 1.06
C ASN A 59 4.51 -2.22 0.52
N LEU A 60 5.14 -2.21 -0.65
CA LEU A 60 5.54 -1.00 -1.36
C LEU A 60 4.38 -0.34 -2.15
N LYS A 61 3.15 -0.86 -2.01
CA LYS A 61 1.94 -0.40 -2.73
C LYS A 61 2.05 -0.50 -4.27
N ASN A 62 3.01 -1.27 -4.79
CA ASN A 62 3.08 -1.63 -6.20
C ASN A 62 2.16 -2.83 -6.48
N TYR A 63 0.86 -2.59 -6.35
CA TYR A 63 -0.14 -3.64 -6.40
C TYR A 63 -0.21 -4.34 -7.76
N GLN A 64 0.07 -3.63 -8.85
CA GLN A 64 0.05 -4.25 -10.18
C GLN A 64 1.16 -5.30 -10.33
N ALA A 65 2.38 -5.01 -9.88
CA ALA A 65 3.48 -5.97 -9.89
C ALA A 65 3.20 -7.14 -8.94
N SER A 66 2.62 -6.86 -7.77
CA SER A 66 2.19 -7.89 -6.82
C SER A 66 1.17 -8.86 -7.44
N VAL A 67 0.16 -8.34 -8.13
CA VAL A 67 -0.86 -9.14 -8.84
C VAL A 67 -0.19 -10.05 -9.87
N THR A 68 0.73 -9.51 -10.68
CA THR A 68 1.45 -10.29 -11.71
C THR A 68 2.20 -11.49 -11.10
N ASP A 69 2.85 -11.29 -9.96
CA ASP A 69 3.60 -12.35 -9.29
C ASP A 69 2.67 -13.39 -8.63
N PHE A 70 1.55 -12.98 -8.03
CA PHE A 70 0.54 -13.94 -7.55
C PHE A 70 -0.06 -14.77 -8.69
N GLU A 71 -0.36 -14.15 -9.83
CA GLU A 71 -0.86 -14.84 -11.02
C GLU A 71 0.18 -15.85 -11.55
N MET A 72 1.46 -15.50 -11.56
CA MET A 72 2.54 -16.42 -11.93
C MET A 72 2.63 -17.59 -10.95
N ALA A 73 2.57 -17.35 -9.66
CA ALA A 73 2.57 -18.41 -8.65
C ALA A 73 1.39 -19.36 -8.81
N LEU A 74 0.18 -18.85 -9.08
CA LEU A 74 -1.02 -19.65 -9.36
C LEU A 74 -0.89 -20.49 -10.63
N GLN A 75 -0.24 -19.99 -11.67
CA GLN A 75 0.04 -20.75 -12.91
C GLN A 75 1.03 -21.88 -12.68
N LEU A 76 2.03 -21.68 -11.83
CA LEU A 76 3.08 -22.66 -11.55
C LEU A 76 2.61 -23.76 -10.60
N ASP A 77 1.91 -23.40 -9.54
CA ASP A 77 1.34 -24.33 -8.55
C ASP A 77 0.05 -23.74 -7.94
N ALA A 78 -1.08 -24.03 -8.59
CA ALA A 78 -2.38 -23.55 -8.14
C ALA A 78 -2.77 -24.08 -6.76
N VAL A 79 -2.37 -25.31 -6.40
CA VAL A 79 -2.74 -25.93 -5.12
C VAL A 79 -2.08 -25.19 -3.96
N TYR A 80 -0.78 -24.97 -4.09
CA TYR A 80 -0.01 -24.26 -3.07
C TYR A 80 -0.33 -22.76 -3.03
N ALA A 81 -0.36 -22.10 -4.18
CA ALA A 81 -0.58 -20.65 -4.26
C ALA A 81 -1.97 -20.22 -3.79
N LYS A 82 -2.98 -21.12 -3.79
CA LYS A 82 -4.30 -20.87 -3.18
C LYS A 82 -4.25 -20.59 -1.68
N THR A 83 -3.20 -20.97 -0.98
CA THR A 83 -2.99 -20.57 0.43
C THR A 83 -2.76 -19.06 0.59
N PHE A 84 -2.46 -18.35 -0.52
CA PHE A 84 -2.22 -16.90 -0.57
C PHE A 84 -3.38 -16.11 -1.20
N LEU A 85 -4.58 -16.69 -1.35
CA LEU A 85 -5.72 -16.00 -1.95
C LEU A 85 -6.11 -14.72 -1.20
N LEU A 86 -6.00 -14.68 0.12
CA LEU A 86 -6.34 -13.47 0.88
C LEU A 86 -5.40 -12.29 0.55
N PRO A 87 -4.06 -12.40 0.65
CA PRO A 87 -3.15 -11.35 0.22
C PRO A 87 -3.25 -11.03 -1.28
N TYR A 88 -3.51 -12.02 -2.13
CA TYR A 88 -3.77 -11.79 -3.55
C TYR A 88 -5.01 -10.91 -3.77
N SER A 89 -6.11 -11.17 -3.05
CA SER A 89 -7.31 -10.33 -3.13
C SER A 89 -7.06 -8.89 -2.70
N ILE A 90 -6.18 -8.67 -1.71
CA ILE A 90 -5.77 -7.34 -1.26
C ILE A 90 -5.01 -6.60 -2.36
N SER A 91 -4.10 -7.29 -3.04
CA SER A 91 -3.33 -6.71 -4.15
C SER A 91 -4.22 -6.37 -5.35
N LEU A 92 -5.19 -7.23 -5.67
CA LEU A 92 -6.19 -6.94 -6.70
C LEU A 92 -7.01 -5.68 -6.38
N ALA A 93 -7.48 -5.56 -5.14
CA ALA A 93 -8.22 -4.38 -4.70
C ALA A 93 -7.35 -3.11 -4.72
N GLY A 94 -6.09 -3.21 -4.29
CA GLY A 94 -5.11 -2.13 -4.37
C GLY A 94 -4.82 -1.69 -5.81
N ALA A 95 -4.91 -2.62 -6.77
CA ALA A 95 -4.80 -2.34 -8.21
C ALA A 95 -6.13 -1.84 -8.84
N GLY A 96 -7.19 -1.60 -8.05
CA GLY A 96 -8.50 -1.17 -8.53
C GLY A 96 -9.35 -2.29 -9.15
N LYS A 97 -8.92 -3.55 -9.07
CA LYS A 97 -9.62 -4.70 -9.66
C LYS A 97 -10.64 -5.31 -8.68
N PHE A 98 -11.59 -4.49 -8.21
CA PHE A 98 -12.50 -4.86 -7.11
C PHE A 98 -13.37 -6.07 -7.39
N LYS A 99 -13.85 -6.23 -8.64
CA LYS A 99 -14.64 -7.42 -9.00
C LYS A 99 -13.81 -8.70 -8.84
N GLN A 100 -12.60 -8.72 -9.38
CA GLN A 100 -11.69 -9.87 -9.26
C GLN A 100 -11.29 -10.11 -7.80
N ALA A 101 -11.03 -9.04 -7.03
CA ALA A 101 -10.75 -9.14 -5.59
C ALA A 101 -11.91 -9.80 -4.82
N LEU A 102 -13.16 -9.46 -5.18
CA LEU A 102 -14.36 -10.05 -4.58
C LEU A 102 -14.48 -11.55 -4.93
N ASP A 103 -14.22 -11.91 -6.19
CA ASP A 103 -14.26 -13.32 -6.62
C ASP A 103 -13.20 -14.15 -5.87
N VAL A 104 -11.96 -13.63 -5.77
CA VAL A 104 -10.85 -14.29 -5.07
C VAL A 104 -11.08 -14.40 -3.56
N VAL A 105 -11.63 -13.38 -2.91
CA VAL A 105 -11.91 -13.47 -1.46
C VAL A 105 -13.07 -14.41 -1.16
N ASN A 106 -14.03 -14.55 -2.07
CA ASN A 106 -15.09 -15.56 -1.93
C ASN A 106 -14.49 -16.98 -2.06
N GLU A 107 -13.56 -17.21 -3.00
CA GLU A 107 -12.83 -18.47 -3.11
C GLU A 107 -12.03 -18.75 -1.83
N PHE A 108 -11.32 -17.76 -1.30
CA PHE A 108 -10.61 -17.88 -0.01
C PHE A 108 -11.57 -18.33 1.11
N LEU A 109 -12.73 -17.68 1.25
CA LEU A 109 -13.70 -18.01 2.29
C LEU A 109 -14.34 -19.38 2.12
N SER A 110 -14.29 -19.99 0.94
CA SER A 110 -14.73 -21.36 0.70
C SER A 110 -13.69 -22.42 1.07
N THR A 111 -12.48 -22.01 1.44
CA THR A 111 -11.40 -22.93 1.86
C THR A 111 -11.82 -23.66 3.16
N PRO A 112 -11.72 -24.99 3.21
CA PRO A 112 -12.05 -25.74 4.43
C PRO A 112 -11.11 -25.41 5.59
N ASN A 113 -11.64 -25.49 6.81
CA ASN A 113 -10.86 -25.39 8.05
C ASN A 113 -10.11 -24.05 8.26
N LEU A 114 -10.62 -22.96 7.70
CA LEU A 114 -10.10 -21.62 8.04
C LEU A 114 -10.27 -21.35 9.54
N ASN A 115 -9.25 -20.78 10.17
CA ASN A 115 -9.34 -20.33 11.56
C ASN A 115 -10.26 -19.09 11.68
N PRO A 116 -10.81 -18.80 12.87
CA PRO A 116 -11.77 -17.69 13.07
C PRO A 116 -11.20 -16.31 12.67
N GLN A 117 -9.90 -16.08 12.87
CA GLN A 117 -9.24 -14.82 12.51
C GLN A 117 -9.18 -14.65 10.99
N SER A 118 -8.85 -15.70 10.25
CA SER A 118 -8.86 -15.71 8.79
C SER A 118 -10.25 -15.48 8.22
N ILE A 119 -11.29 -16.11 8.81
CA ILE A 119 -12.69 -15.90 8.44
C ILE A 119 -13.08 -14.42 8.66
N LYS A 120 -12.74 -13.85 9.82
CA LYS A 120 -13.00 -12.42 10.12
C LYS A 120 -12.33 -11.50 9.11
N ALA A 121 -11.05 -11.74 8.81
CA ALA A 121 -10.30 -10.95 7.83
C ALA A 121 -10.91 -11.05 6.42
N GLY A 122 -11.27 -12.27 5.97
CA GLY A 122 -11.91 -12.50 4.69
C GLY A 122 -13.28 -11.83 4.59
N ASN A 123 -14.12 -11.93 5.61
CA ASN A 123 -15.45 -11.29 5.62
C ASN A 123 -15.35 -9.75 5.61
N TYR A 124 -14.39 -9.17 6.31
CA TYR A 124 -14.13 -7.73 6.23
C TYR A 124 -13.77 -7.31 4.79
N ARG A 125 -12.88 -8.04 4.13
CA ARG A 125 -12.49 -7.76 2.74
C ARG A 125 -13.66 -7.95 1.77
N LYS A 126 -14.41 -9.04 1.92
CA LYS A 126 -15.63 -9.29 1.13
C LYS A 126 -16.61 -8.13 1.22
N SER A 127 -16.91 -7.64 2.43
CA SER A 127 -17.81 -6.50 2.64
C SER A 127 -17.28 -5.24 1.93
N THR A 128 -15.98 -4.94 2.08
CA THR A 128 -15.34 -3.78 1.44
C THR A 128 -15.40 -3.87 -0.09
N TYR A 129 -15.07 -5.03 -0.66
CA TYR A 129 -15.07 -5.21 -2.12
C TYR A 129 -16.48 -5.23 -2.70
N THR A 130 -17.44 -5.81 -1.98
CA THR A 130 -18.88 -5.75 -2.38
C THR A 130 -19.33 -4.30 -2.47
N PHE A 131 -19.02 -3.48 -1.44
CA PHE A 131 -19.33 -2.05 -1.47
C PHE A 131 -18.71 -1.36 -2.70
N ALA A 132 -17.42 -1.60 -2.96
CA ALA A 132 -16.73 -0.98 -4.10
C ALA A 132 -17.38 -1.37 -5.44
N VAL A 133 -17.67 -2.67 -5.65
CA VAL A 133 -18.33 -3.16 -6.88
C VAL A 133 -19.73 -2.57 -7.04
N ASP A 134 -20.51 -2.48 -5.97
CA ASP A 134 -21.86 -1.90 -6.02
C ASP A 134 -21.82 -0.39 -6.23
N HIS A 135 -20.81 0.30 -5.67
CA HIS A 135 -20.59 1.73 -5.90
C HIS A 135 -20.25 2.00 -7.36
N GLU A 136 -19.33 1.24 -7.96
CA GLU A 136 -18.96 1.37 -9.38
C GLU A 136 -20.16 1.18 -10.30
N LYS A 137 -21.05 0.23 -9.99
CA LYS A 137 -22.29 0.01 -10.77
C LYS A 137 -23.25 1.20 -10.70
N LYS A 138 -23.38 1.83 -9.51
CA LYS A 138 -24.29 2.96 -9.27
C LYS A 138 -23.73 4.28 -9.74
N HIS A 139 -22.41 4.42 -9.73
CA HIS A 139 -21.67 5.63 -10.05
C HIS A 139 -20.61 5.33 -11.12
N PRO A 140 -20.98 5.17 -12.38
CA PRO A 140 -20.01 4.88 -13.44
C PRO A 140 -18.98 6.02 -13.56
N ALA A 141 -17.75 5.67 -13.91
CA ALA A 141 -16.59 6.58 -13.95
C ALA A 141 -16.79 7.89 -14.76
N LYS A 142 -17.79 7.93 -15.64
CA LYS A 142 -18.17 9.15 -16.37
C LYS A 142 -18.81 10.24 -15.50
N ASP A 143 -19.28 9.91 -14.31
CA ASP A 143 -19.99 10.83 -13.42
C ASP A 143 -19.01 11.63 -12.55
N TYR A 144 -17.76 11.19 -12.42
CA TYR A 144 -16.70 11.88 -11.70
C TYR A 144 -15.32 11.45 -12.19
N VAL A 145 -14.35 12.33 -12.01
CA VAL A 145 -12.93 12.03 -12.31
C VAL A 145 -12.21 11.80 -10.97
N PHE A 146 -11.72 10.59 -10.76
CA PHE A 146 -10.81 10.29 -9.68
C PHE A 146 -9.40 10.12 -10.24
N ALA A 147 -8.66 11.23 -10.29
CA ALA A 147 -7.29 11.30 -10.79
C ALA A 147 -6.40 11.93 -9.71
N ALA A 148 -6.19 11.17 -8.63
CA ALA A 148 -5.32 11.62 -7.54
C ALA A 148 -3.89 11.82 -8.05
N GLN A 149 -3.32 13.00 -7.81
CA GLN A 149 -1.95 13.33 -8.15
C GLN A 149 -1.13 13.58 -6.90
N ASN A 150 0.07 13.01 -6.86
CA ASN A 150 1.02 13.30 -5.82
C ASN A 150 1.50 14.75 -5.96
N LEU A 151 1.48 15.51 -4.86
CA LEU A 151 1.86 16.93 -4.86
C LEU A 151 3.39 17.16 -4.95
N GLY A 152 4.17 16.09 -4.96
CA GLY A 152 5.62 16.13 -5.10
C GLY A 152 6.36 16.46 -3.79
N ASP A 153 7.69 16.49 -3.88
CA ASP A 153 8.61 16.61 -2.73
C ASP A 153 8.53 17.97 -2.02
N SER A 154 7.83 18.95 -2.60
CA SER A 154 7.55 20.21 -1.92
C SER A 154 6.60 20.06 -0.75
N ILE A 155 5.65 19.11 -0.85
CA ILE A 155 4.65 18.82 0.18
C ILE A 155 4.97 17.49 0.86
N ASN A 156 5.18 16.43 0.06
CA ASN A 156 5.40 15.09 0.59
C ASN A 156 6.88 14.88 0.98
N SER A 157 7.12 14.22 2.09
CA SER A 157 8.43 13.84 2.57
C SER A 157 8.48 12.33 2.86
N SER A 158 9.55 11.86 3.49
CA SER A 158 9.62 10.49 4.04
C SER A 158 8.81 10.32 5.32
N SER A 159 8.26 11.41 5.86
CA SER A 159 7.39 11.42 7.04
C SER A 159 5.91 11.22 6.66
N LEU A 160 5.02 11.24 7.65
CA LEU A 160 3.58 11.15 7.41
C LEU A 160 2.99 12.55 7.32
N GLU A 161 2.30 12.84 6.23
CA GLU A 161 1.53 14.06 6.02
C GLU A 161 0.02 13.73 5.97
N TYR A 162 -0.80 14.48 6.71
CA TYR A 162 -2.24 14.26 6.77
C TYR A 162 -3.01 15.51 7.19
N PHE A 163 -4.34 15.43 7.13
CA PHE A 163 -5.27 16.51 7.42
C PHE A 163 -4.97 17.82 6.66
N PRO A 164 -4.88 17.80 5.30
CA PRO A 164 -4.69 19.03 4.55
C PRO A 164 -5.91 19.94 4.65
N SER A 165 -5.67 21.21 4.89
CA SER A 165 -6.67 22.29 4.91
C SER A 165 -6.24 23.38 3.96
N LEU A 166 -7.15 23.86 3.09
CA LEU A 166 -6.88 24.85 2.05
C LEU A 166 -7.68 26.12 2.29
N THR A 167 -7.11 27.27 1.93
CA THR A 167 -7.89 28.50 1.76
C THR A 167 -8.86 28.34 0.58
N ILE A 168 -9.90 29.18 0.52
CA ILE A 168 -10.94 29.08 -0.53
C ILE A 168 -10.36 29.26 -1.94
N GLU A 169 -9.34 30.09 -2.10
CA GLU A 169 -8.64 30.31 -3.37
C GLU A 169 -7.67 29.17 -3.72
N GLY A 170 -7.47 28.20 -2.81
CA GLY A 170 -6.50 27.12 -2.98
C GLY A 170 -5.04 27.59 -3.00
N SER A 171 -4.78 28.83 -2.57
CA SER A 171 -3.47 29.46 -2.64
C SER A 171 -2.55 29.11 -1.45
N LYS A 172 -3.12 28.64 -0.34
CA LYS A 172 -2.39 28.21 0.85
C LYS A 172 -2.91 26.89 1.36
N MET A 173 -2.00 26.02 1.74
CA MET A 173 -2.30 24.75 2.40
C MET A 173 -1.63 24.70 3.78
N ILE A 174 -2.37 24.22 4.76
CA ILE A 174 -1.85 23.84 6.09
C ILE A 174 -2.14 22.35 6.26
N PHE A 175 -1.17 21.61 6.79
CA PHE A 175 -1.31 20.18 7.04
C PHE A 175 -0.47 19.77 8.25
N THR A 176 -0.80 18.63 8.85
CA THR A 176 0.02 18.03 9.91
C THR A 176 1.11 17.17 9.27
N ARG A 177 2.34 17.30 9.77
CA ARG A 177 3.44 16.39 9.48
C ARG A 177 3.94 15.76 10.76
N ARG A 178 4.06 14.43 10.76
CA ARG A 178 4.56 13.68 11.90
C ARG A 178 6.01 13.27 11.68
N VAL A 179 6.91 13.83 12.49
CA VAL A 179 8.34 13.55 12.46
C VAL A 179 8.74 12.96 13.82
N ASN A 180 9.30 11.75 13.85
CA ASN A 180 9.75 11.11 15.10
C ASN A 180 8.70 11.07 16.23
N ASN A 181 7.44 10.80 15.87
CA ASN A 181 6.28 10.82 16.77
C ASN A 181 5.83 12.19 17.27
N ASP A 182 6.39 13.27 16.77
CA ASP A 182 5.98 14.63 17.03
C ASP A 182 5.14 15.17 15.85
N GLU A 183 3.98 15.74 16.13
CA GLU A 183 3.01 16.20 15.14
C GLU A 183 2.96 17.73 15.13
N ASP A 184 3.52 18.30 14.07
CA ASP A 184 3.60 19.74 13.84
C ASP A 184 2.77 20.18 12.63
N PHE A 185 2.30 21.41 12.62
CA PHE A 185 1.69 22.04 11.46
C PHE A 185 2.73 22.60 10.51
N TYR A 186 2.54 22.28 9.24
CA TYR A 186 3.32 22.80 8.12
C TYR A 186 2.43 23.60 7.18
N GLU A 187 3.00 24.61 6.55
CA GLU A 187 2.32 25.39 5.54
C GLU A 187 3.08 25.38 4.19
N SER A 188 2.33 25.50 3.12
CA SER A 188 2.85 25.74 1.78
C SER A 188 1.93 26.68 1.01
N ASN A 189 2.52 27.47 0.12
CA ASN A 189 1.79 28.39 -0.76
C ASN A 189 1.86 27.91 -2.21
N PHE A 190 0.74 28.05 -2.93
CA PHE A 190 0.67 27.73 -4.34
C PHE A 190 1.00 28.99 -5.15
N ILE A 191 2.18 28.99 -5.79
CA ILE A 191 2.73 30.13 -6.49
C ILE A 191 3.12 29.69 -7.90
N ASN A 192 2.66 30.42 -8.93
CA ASN A 192 2.98 30.15 -10.34
C ASN A 192 2.73 28.67 -10.75
N GLY A 193 1.62 28.10 -10.29
CA GLY A 193 1.23 26.71 -10.64
C GLY A 193 1.97 25.62 -9.87
N LYS A 194 2.73 25.95 -8.82
CA LYS A 194 3.48 24.99 -8.02
C LYS A 194 3.37 25.28 -6.52
N TRP A 195 3.37 24.24 -5.73
CA TRP A 195 3.50 24.33 -4.28
C TRP A 195 4.94 24.72 -3.89
N SER A 196 5.08 25.71 -3.01
CA SER A 196 6.35 26.03 -2.37
C SER A 196 6.79 24.89 -1.44
N ARG A 197 8.08 24.81 -1.15
CA ARG A 197 8.55 23.84 -0.14
C ARG A 197 7.85 24.10 1.18
N ALA A 198 7.24 23.06 1.75
CA ALA A 198 6.56 23.11 3.01
C ALA A 198 7.53 23.47 4.15
N LYS A 199 7.08 24.35 5.03
CA LYS A 199 7.84 24.78 6.22
C LYS A 199 6.95 24.72 7.46
N PRO A 200 7.51 24.49 8.65
CA PRO A 200 6.74 24.60 9.89
C PRO A 200 6.06 25.96 10.01
N ILE A 201 4.85 25.99 10.57
CA ILE A 201 4.18 27.26 10.87
C ILE A 201 4.96 27.96 11.97
N GLY A 202 5.24 29.25 11.75
CA GLY A 202 5.94 30.08 12.70
C GLY A 202 5.09 30.51 13.91
N GLY A 203 5.73 31.13 14.89
CA GLY A 203 5.09 31.63 16.11
C GLY A 203 5.08 30.60 17.22
N LYS A 204 3.98 30.57 18.00
CA LYS A 204 3.78 29.66 19.14
C LYS A 204 2.72 28.61 18.82
N VAL A 205 2.52 28.27 17.53
CA VAL A 205 1.50 27.30 17.10
C VAL A 205 2.02 25.88 17.32
N ASN A 206 3.21 25.60 16.82
CA ASN A 206 3.89 24.33 17.08
C ASN A 206 4.57 24.38 18.44
N THR A 207 4.37 23.36 19.26
CA THR A 207 4.89 23.27 20.64
C THR A 207 5.76 22.02 20.82
N ASN A 208 6.00 21.58 22.04
CA ASN A 208 6.63 20.29 22.35
C ASN A 208 5.59 19.16 22.53
N PHE A 209 4.34 19.40 22.14
CA PHE A 209 3.25 18.46 22.17
C PHE A 209 2.73 18.28 20.75
N ASN A 210 1.91 17.24 20.55
CA ASN A 210 1.29 16.98 19.25
C ASN A 210 0.18 18.00 18.97
N GLU A 211 0.27 18.69 17.84
CA GLU A 211 -0.78 19.55 17.30
C GLU A 211 -1.55 18.79 16.21
N GLY A 212 -2.88 18.83 16.26
CA GLY A 212 -3.69 18.05 15.31
C GLY A 212 -5.03 18.68 14.97
N ALA A 213 -5.74 18.02 14.05
CA ALA A 213 -7.11 18.33 13.65
C ALA A 213 -7.34 19.80 13.25
N GLN A 214 -6.37 20.42 12.59
CA GLN A 214 -6.44 21.82 12.20
C GLN A 214 -7.45 22.06 11.08
N ASN A 215 -8.05 23.25 11.09
CA ASN A 215 -8.81 23.81 9.98
C ASN A 215 -8.49 25.28 9.82
N ILE A 216 -8.21 25.71 8.59
CA ILE A 216 -8.01 27.13 8.27
C ILE A 216 -9.34 27.75 7.82
N SER A 217 -9.64 28.97 8.27
CA SER A 217 -10.79 29.72 7.73
C SER A 217 -10.62 29.97 6.24
N GLN A 218 -11.73 30.15 5.53
CA GLN A 218 -11.75 30.36 4.09
C GLN A 218 -10.88 31.55 3.64
N ASP A 219 -10.86 32.62 4.45
CA ASP A 219 -10.05 33.83 4.22
C ASP A 219 -8.58 33.67 4.68
N GLY A 220 -8.22 32.53 5.26
CA GLY A 220 -6.86 32.24 5.72
C GLY A 220 -6.41 32.98 6.98
N GLN A 221 -7.33 33.68 7.69
CA GLN A 221 -6.97 34.51 8.86
C GLN A 221 -7.01 33.75 10.19
N TRP A 222 -7.81 32.68 10.26
CA TRP A 222 -7.99 31.90 11.49
C TRP A 222 -7.56 30.45 11.29
N LEU A 223 -6.78 29.95 12.23
CA LEU A 223 -6.44 28.54 12.36
C LEU A 223 -7.07 28.02 13.65
N VAL A 224 -7.97 27.03 13.51
CA VAL A 224 -8.60 26.32 14.62
C VAL A 224 -7.97 24.94 14.71
N PHE A 225 -7.53 24.54 15.90
CA PHE A 225 -6.84 23.26 16.11
C PHE A 225 -6.95 22.78 17.55
N THR A 226 -6.53 21.54 17.81
CA THR A 226 -6.46 20.93 19.15
C THR A 226 -5.03 20.53 19.48
#